data_7095b984a26f0179d43c9e1939660e7b
#
_entry.id   7095b984a26f0179d43c9e1939660e7b
#
_cell.length_a   1.000
_cell.length_b   1.000
_cell.length_c   1.000
_cell.angle_alpha   90.00
_cell.angle_beta   90.00
_cell.angle_gamma   90.00
#
_symmetry.space_group_name_H-M   'P 1'
#
loop_
_entity.id
_entity.type
_entity.pdbx_description
1 polymer ?
#
loop_
_entity_poly.entity_id
_entity_poly.type
_entity_poly.pdbx_seq_one_letter_code
_entity_poly.pdbx_strand_id
1 'polypeptide(L)'
;GSNRSLESVGDATFQAYSFLAYGGDAIQWFCFACPPPYDGASYFGNDALLDRNYQKTPAFDYVKTANGYIQSLMPWYKNFTWKGVMTSSENGGEGNFKLIERMESGKNLKKVEGTEDVLVGMFDDKDGREGCMVVNFTDPGRKLNNTVTLSFEGVKDAIIILNGEKSVQSLKKGKLTLELKSGEGCFVIPY
;
A
#
# COMPACT_ATOMS: atom_id res chain seq x y z
N GLY A 1 -16.67 -11.88 -15.83
CA GLY A 1 -16.82 -11.10 -14.63
C GLY A 1 -15.99 -9.84 -14.76
N SER A 2 -16.49 -8.68 -14.33
CA SER A 2 -15.68 -7.46 -14.37
C SER A 2 -14.59 -7.58 -13.30
N ASN A 3 -13.35 -7.53 -13.70
CA ASN A 3 -12.17 -7.57 -12.81
C ASN A 3 -11.97 -6.25 -12.04
N ARG A 4 -13.05 -5.56 -11.67
CA ARG A 4 -12.98 -4.17 -11.17
C ARG A 4 -13.76 -3.92 -9.89
N SER A 5 -14.46 -4.91 -9.35
CA SER A 5 -15.20 -4.76 -8.08
C SER A 5 -14.23 -4.77 -6.89
N LEU A 6 -14.45 -3.85 -5.96
CA LEU A 6 -13.83 -3.92 -4.63
C LEU A 6 -14.61 -4.94 -3.80
N GLU A 7 -13.98 -6.04 -3.43
CA GLU A 7 -14.59 -7.13 -2.67
C GLU A 7 -14.28 -7.03 -1.16
N SER A 8 -13.29 -6.20 -0.81
CA SER A 8 -12.82 -6.04 0.56
C SER A 8 -12.14 -4.69 0.81
N VAL A 9 -11.90 -4.36 2.08
CA VAL A 9 -11.01 -3.25 2.46
C VAL A 9 -9.61 -3.49 1.89
N GLY A 10 -9.14 -4.75 1.85
CA GLY A 10 -7.84 -5.12 1.30
C GLY A 10 -7.67 -4.71 -0.16
N ASP A 11 -8.72 -4.81 -0.99
CA ASP A 11 -8.66 -4.37 -2.39
C ASP A 11 -8.49 -2.84 -2.50
N ALA A 12 -9.19 -2.09 -1.66
CA ALA A 12 -9.08 -0.64 -1.62
C ALA A 12 -7.71 -0.20 -1.09
N THR A 13 -7.24 -0.78 0.01
CA THR A 13 -5.93 -0.44 0.58
C THR A 13 -4.78 -0.85 -0.31
N PHE A 14 -4.86 -2.01 -0.98
CA PHE A 14 -3.85 -2.45 -1.94
C PHE A 14 -3.64 -1.44 -3.08
N GLN A 15 -4.73 -0.98 -3.70
CA GLN A 15 -4.66 0.03 -4.76
C GLN A 15 -4.05 1.33 -4.23
N ALA A 16 -4.53 1.80 -3.07
CA ALA A 16 -4.08 3.04 -2.47
C ALA A 16 -2.60 2.99 -2.08
N TYR A 17 -2.18 1.97 -1.34
CA TYR A 17 -0.81 1.87 -0.85
C TYR A 17 0.19 1.58 -1.97
N SER A 18 -0.20 0.79 -2.99
CA SER A 18 0.63 0.61 -4.18
C SER A 18 0.86 1.92 -4.91
N PHE A 19 -0.17 2.76 -5.05
CA PHE A 19 -0.04 4.09 -5.64
C PHE A 19 0.84 5.02 -4.80
N LEU A 20 0.67 5.01 -3.46
CA LEU A 20 1.51 5.79 -2.55
C LEU A 20 2.96 5.31 -2.56
N ALA A 21 3.24 4.01 -2.74
CA ALA A 21 4.61 3.49 -2.86
C ALA A 21 5.35 4.05 -4.08
N TYR A 22 4.64 4.52 -5.10
CA TYR A 22 5.18 5.23 -6.26
C TYR A 22 5.12 6.76 -6.13
N GLY A 23 4.95 7.28 -4.91
CA GLY A 23 4.98 8.74 -4.67
C GLY A 23 3.70 9.46 -5.06
N GLY A 24 2.57 8.77 -5.13
CA GLY A 24 1.29 9.40 -5.47
C GLY A 24 0.83 10.42 -4.42
N ASP A 25 0.38 11.58 -4.86
CA ASP A 25 -0.03 12.69 -3.98
C ASP A 25 -1.54 12.74 -3.71
N ALA A 26 -2.35 12.15 -4.58
CA ALA A 26 -3.80 12.19 -4.47
C ALA A 26 -4.44 10.91 -5.01
N ILE A 27 -5.46 10.41 -4.32
CA ILE A 27 -6.21 9.24 -4.71
C ILE A 27 -7.64 9.66 -5.05
N GLN A 28 -8.08 9.29 -6.25
CA GLN A 28 -9.43 9.48 -6.70
C GLN A 28 -10.09 8.13 -6.98
N TRP A 29 -11.22 7.89 -6.33
CA TRP A 29 -12.00 6.67 -6.54
C TRP A 29 -12.99 6.86 -7.68
N PHE A 30 -12.92 6.00 -8.67
CA PHE A 30 -13.88 5.94 -9.76
C PHE A 30 -14.75 4.68 -9.63
N CYS A 31 -16.10 4.82 -9.57
CA CYS A 31 -16.84 6.06 -9.58
C CYS A 31 -17.68 6.20 -8.31
N PHE A 32 -18.01 7.44 -7.96
CA PHE A 32 -18.79 7.72 -6.73
C PHE A 32 -20.23 7.18 -6.84
N ALA A 33 -20.89 7.40 -7.96
CA ALA A 33 -22.24 6.90 -8.19
C ALA A 33 -22.35 6.17 -9.53
N CYS A 34 -23.14 5.12 -9.57
CA CYS A 34 -23.40 4.40 -10.81
C CYS A 34 -24.13 5.31 -11.80
N PRO A 35 -23.57 5.59 -12.98
CA PRO A 35 -24.25 6.42 -13.97
C PRO A 35 -25.53 5.72 -14.46
N PRO A 36 -26.56 6.48 -14.90
CA PRO A 36 -27.73 5.89 -15.51
C PRO A 36 -27.35 5.06 -16.73
N PRO A 37 -28.13 4.02 -17.06
CA PRO A 37 -27.84 3.20 -18.22
C PRO A 37 -28.01 4.06 -19.49
N TYR A 38 -26.94 4.19 -20.24
CA TYR A 38 -27.03 4.60 -21.62
C TYR A 38 -27.38 3.35 -22.43
N ASP A 39 -28.60 3.31 -22.98
CA ASP A 39 -29.10 2.32 -23.97
C ASP A 39 -28.70 0.85 -23.71
N GLY A 40 -28.96 0.37 -22.50
CA GLY A 40 -28.86 -1.06 -22.16
C GLY A 40 -27.46 -1.59 -21.82
N ALA A 41 -26.42 -0.82 -21.97
CA ALA A 41 -25.07 -1.23 -21.58
C ALA A 41 -24.65 -0.56 -20.25
N SER A 42 -24.97 -1.19 -19.14
CA SER A 42 -24.38 -0.81 -17.85
C SER A 42 -22.91 -1.24 -17.81
N TYR A 43 -22.01 -0.36 -18.19
CA TYR A 43 -20.58 -0.62 -18.22
C TYR A 43 -19.99 -0.82 -16.80
N PHE A 44 -20.65 -0.34 -15.77
CA PHE A 44 -20.15 -0.28 -14.40
C PHE A 44 -20.93 -1.10 -13.38
N GLY A 45 -22.03 -1.78 -13.75
CA GLY A 45 -22.78 -2.62 -12.83
C GLY A 45 -23.14 -1.92 -11.52
N ASN A 46 -22.95 -2.62 -10.39
CA ASN A 46 -23.10 -2.10 -9.03
C ASN A 46 -21.73 -1.80 -8.37
N ASP A 47 -20.71 -1.55 -9.16
CA ASP A 47 -19.30 -1.43 -8.68
C ASP A 47 -18.95 0.00 -8.22
N ALA A 48 -19.90 0.95 -8.27
CA ALA A 48 -19.74 2.30 -7.75
C ALA A 48 -19.91 2.33 -6.22
N LEU A 49 -19.51 3.44 -5.58
CA LEU A 49 -19.71 3.62 -4.13
C LEU A 49 -21.19 3.78 -3.78
N LEU A 50 -21.99 4.37 -4.69
CA LEU A 50 -23.44 4.41 -4.61
C LEU A 50 -24.05 3.65 -5.79
N ASP A 51 -25.09 2.87 -5.51
CA ASP A 51 -25.87 2.19 -6.54
C ASP A 51 -26.75 3.16 -7.36
N ARG A 52 -27.59 2.63 -8.26
CA ARG A 52 -28.49 3.40 -9.11
C ARG A 52 -29.61 4.13 -8.35
N ASN A 53 -29.88 3.71 -7.12
CA ASN A 53 -30.85 4.33 -6.22
C ASN A 53 -30.17 5.27 -5.21
N TYR A 54 -28.88 5.59 -5.45
CA TYR A 54 -28.04 6.39 -4.54
C TYR A 54 -27.90 5.78 -3.14
N GLN A 55 -28.08 4.45 -3.02
CA GLN A 55 -27.80 3.73 -1.78
C GLN A 55 -26.34 3.30 -1.73
N LYS A 56 -25.76 3.28 -0.53
CA LYS A 56 -24.39 2.82 -0.32
C LYS A 56 -24.23 1.36 -0.72
N THR A 57 -23.22 1.07 -1.52
CA THR A 57 -22.77 -0.30 -1.79
C THR A 57 -21.73 -0.72 -0.74
N PRO A 58 -21.37 -2.00 -0.63
CA PRO A 58 -20.26 -2.43 0.23
C PRO A 58 -18.95 -1.71 -0.07
N ALA A 59 -18.68 -1.37 -1.34
CA ALA A 59 -17.49 -0.63 -1.76
C ALA A 59 -17.38 0.76 -1.08
N PHE A 60 -18.50 1.40 -0.73
CA PHE A 60 -18.51 2.65 0.02
C PHE A 60 -17.80 2.51 1.36
N ASP A 61 -18.10 1.46 2.13
CA ASP A 61 -17.53 1.25 3.45
C ASP A 61 -16.05 0.81 3.35
N TYR A 62 -15.69 0.03 2.33
CA TYR A 62 -14.30 -0.34 2.07
C TYR A 62 -13.44 0.89 1.77
N VAL A 63 -13.90 1.76 0.87
CA VAL A 63 -13.19 3.01 0.52
C VAL A 63 -13.17 3.98 1.69
N LYS A 64 -14.27 4.11 2.44
CA LYS A 64 -14.30 4.94 3.67
C LYS A 64 -13.23 4.50 4.66
N THR A 65 -13.08 3.20 4.88
CA THR A 65 -12.06 2.64 5.79
C THR A 65 -10.65 2.91 5.26
N ALA A 66 -10.39 2.62 3.98
CA ALA A 66 -9.10 2.89 3.35
C ALA A 66 -8.73 4.38 3.40
N ASN A 67 -9.68 5.27 3.11
CA ASN A 67 -9.46 6.72 3.23
C ASN A 67 -9.13 7.15 4.66
N GLY A 68 -9.75 6.55 5.68
CA GLY A 68 -9.42 6.81 7.08
C GLY A 68 -7.96 6.46 7.40
N TYR A 69 -7.48 5.32 6.93
CA TYR A 69 -6.08 4.91 7.07
C TYR A 69 -5.12 5.85 6.35
N ILE A 70 -5.45 6.23 5.10
CA ILE A 70 -4.65 7.17 4.32
C ILE A 70 -4.59 8.54 5.01
N GLN A 71 -5.71 9.06 5.48
CA GLN A 71 -5.76 10.35 6.17
C GLN A 71 -4.88 10.37 7.43
N SER A 72 -4.84 9.27 8.18
CA SER A 72 -3.96 9.15 9.36
C SER A 72 -2.48 9.07 9.00
N LEU A 73 -2.16 8.55 7.81
CA LEU A 73 -0.80 8.44 7.27
C LEU A 73 -0.28 9.80 6.74
N MET A 74 -1.14 10.63 6.15
CA MET A 74 -0.75 11.84 5.43
C MET A 74 0.08 12.84 6.25
N PRO A 75 -0.13 13.09 7.56
CA PRO A 75 0.72 13.99 8.35
C PRO A 75 2.21 13.62 8.34
N TRP A 76 2.51 12.35 8.10
CA TRP A 76 3.86 11.82 7.98
C TRP A 76 4.32 11.83 6.52
N TYR A 77 3.60 11.12 5.66
CA TYR A 77 3.93 10.86 4.26
C TYR A 77 4.21 12.14 3.45
N LYS A 78 3.37 13.16 3.59
CA LYS A 78 3.50 14.44 2.83
C LYS A 78 4.80 15.23 3.10
N ASN A 79 5.57 14.85 4.12
CA ASN A 79 6.85 15.49 4.41
C ASN A 79 8.03 14.79 3.71
N PHE A 80 7.76 13.76 2.94
CA PHE A 80 8.76 12.95 2.26
C PHE A 80 8.62 13.07 0.75
N THR A 81 9.75 13.03 0.04
CA THR A 81 9.85 13.07 -1.42
C THR A 81 10.24 11.69 -1.93
N TRP A 82 9.52 11.18 -2.90
CA TRP A 82 9.78 9.89 -3.52
C TRP A 82 11.12 9.81 -4.24
N LYS A 83 11.80 8.66 -4.17
CA LYS A 83 13.12 8.38 -4.75
C LYS A 83 13.14 7.19 -5.70
N GLY A 84 12.28 6.23 -5.48
CA GLY A 84 12.24 5.00 -6.25
C GLY A 84 11.55 3.89 -5.47
N VAL A 85 11.72 2.66 -5.91
CA VAL A 85 11.16 1.49 -5.23
C VAL A 85 12.20 0.39 -5.03
N MET A 86 12.04 -0.36 -3.95
CA MET A 86 12.69 -1.64 -3.72
C MET A 86 11.62 -2.75 -3.68
N THR A 87 12.02 -3.99 -3.90
CA THR A 87 11.13 -5.14 -3.82
C THR A 87 11.81 -6.27 -3.08
N SER A 88 11.02 -7.21 -2.54
CA SER A 88 11.55 -8.51 -2.14
C SER A 88 12.11 -9.25 -3.36
N SER A 89 12.93 -10.28 -3.11
CA SER A 89 13.26 -11.26 -4.14
C SER A 89 11.99 -11.95 -4.61
N GLU A 90 11.88 -12.16 -5.92
CA GLU A 90 10.70 -12.83 -6.49
C GLU A 90 10.60 -14.27 -5.96
N ASN A 91 9.48 -14.55 -5.31
CA ASN A 91 9.15 -15.91 -4.89
C ASN A 91 8.40 -16.57 -6.05
N GLY A 92 9.12 -17.34 -6.90
CA GLY A 92 8.48 -18.17 -7.91
C GLY A 92 8.65 -17.81 -9.37
N GLY A 93 9.66 -17.05 -9.76
CA GLY A 93 10.20 -17.04 -11.14
C GLY A 93 9.44 -16.28 -12.23
N GLU A 94 8.18 -15.97 -12.09
CA GLU A 94 7.40 -15.10 -13.00
C GLU A 94 6.80 -13.92 -12.23
N GLY A 95 7.68 -13.20 -11.52
CA GLY A 95 7.27 -12.24 -10.52
C GLY A 95 6.55 -11.02 -11.07
N ASN A 96 5.70 -10.46 -10.24
CA ASN A 96 5.01 -9.19 -10.44
C ASN A 96 5.99 -8.01 -10.67
N PHE A 97 7.29 -8.23 -10.50
CA PHE A 97 8.33 -7.21 -10.53
C PHE A 97 9.16 -7.17 -11.82
N LYS A 98 8.88 -8.01 -12.80
CA LYS A 98 9.68 -8.17 -14.02
C LYS A 98 9.89 -6.87 -14.81
N LEU A 99 8.91 -5.96 -14.76
CA LEU A 99 8.94 -4.69 -15.51
C LEU A 99 9.16 -3.48 -14.59
N ILE A 100 9.47 -3.70 -13.31
CA ILE A 100 9.69 -2.61 -12.35
C ILE A 100 11.18 -2.27 -12.31
N GLU A 101 11.50 -1.01 -12.60
CA GLU A 101 12.83 -0.46 -12.32
C GLU A 101 13.00 -0.31 -10.80
N ARG A 102 14.04 -0.95 -10.25
CA ARG A 102 14.25 -1.09 -8.81
C ARG A 102 15.56 -0.48 -8.37
N MET A 103 15.54 0.14 -7.19
CA MET A 103 16.74 0.48 -6.45
C MET A 103 17.33 -0.78 -5.82
N GLU A 104 18.65 -0.90 -5.81
CA GLU A 104 19.35 -1.99 -5.12
C GLU A 104 19.30 -1.83 -3.59
N SER A 105 19.37 -0.59 -3.10
CA SER A 105 19.30 -0.26 -1.67
C SER A 105 18.91 1.21 -1.46
N GLY A 106 18.35 1.48 -0.28
CA GLY A 106 18.18 2.84 0.25
C GLY A 106 19.40 3.31 1.05
N LYS A 107 19.26 4.48 1.68
CA LYS A 107 20.28 5.03 2.59
C LYS A 107 20.47 4.12 3.81
N ASN A 108 19.40 3.75 4.47
CA ASN A 108 19.40 2.86 5.64
C ASN A 108 18.86 1.48 5.29
N LEU A 109 17.76 1.38 4.50
CA LEU A 109 17.19 0.11 4.09
C LEU A 109 18.09 -0.58 3.07
N LYS A 110 18.59 -1.79 3.42
CA LYS A 110 19.53 -2.56 2.59
C LYS A 110 18.90 -3.78 1.95
N LYS A 111 17.89 -4.36 2.57
CA LYS A 111 17.24 -5.58 2.06
C LYS A 111 15.77 -5.63 2.44
N VAL A 112 14.96 -6.13 1.52
CA VAL A 112 13.54 -6.41 1.69
C VAL A 112 13.33 -7.90 1.49
N GLU A 113 12.72 -8.56 2.46
CA GLU A 113 12.34 -9.99 2.42
C GLU A 113 10.87 -10.14 2.81
N GLY A 114 10.19 -11.10 2.25
CA GLY A 114 8.81 -11.42 2.59
C GLY A 114 8.50 -12.89 2.38
N THR A 115 7.48 -13.41 3.05
CA THR A 115 6.92 -14.73 2.74
C THR A 115 6.15 -14.70 1.41
N GLU A 116 5.70 -13.52 1.02
CA GLU A 116 5.07 -13.20 -0.26
C GLU A 116 5.76 -11.96 -0.88
N ASP A 117 5.32 -11.52 -2.06
CA ASP A 117 5.86 -10.34 -2.72
C ASP A 117 5.67 -9.06 -1.89
N VAL A 118 6.72 -8.26 -1.79
CA VAL A 118 6.73 -6.97 -1.08
C VAL A 118 7.19 -5.87 -2.02
N LEU A 119 6.43 -4.79 -2.09
CA LEU A 119 6.83 -3.54 -2.73
C LEU A 119 7.14 -2.51 -1.64
N VAL A 120 8.26 -1.79 -1.78
CA VAL A 120 8.65 -0.72 -0.87
C VAL A 120 8.93 0.55 -1.66
N GLY A 121 8.09 1.56 -1.52
CA GLY A 121 8.40 2.92 -1.98
C GLY A 121 9.43 3.56 -1.05
N MET A 122 10.47 4.14 -1.64
CA MET A 122 11.57 4.80 -0.94
C MET A 122 11.42 6.31 -1.01
N PHE A 123 11.64 6.96 0.11
CA PHE A 123 11.44 8.40 0.26
C PHE A 123 12.52 9.02 1.13
N ASP A 124 12.79 10.32 0.93
CA ASP A 124 13.59 11.13 1.83
C ASP A 124 12.81 12.38 2.28
N ASP A 125 12.93 12.76 3.54
CA ASP A 125 12.45 14.07 3.97
C ASP A 125 13.50 15.17 3.70
N LYS A 126 13.15 16.42 4.03
CA LYS A 126 14.03 17.60 3.86
C LYS A 126 15.36 17.51 4.64
N ASP A 127 15.39 16.73 5.70
CA ASP A 127 16.56 16.54 6.56
C ASP A 127 17.35 15.27 6.18
N GLY A 128 16.94 14.58 5.11
CA GLY A 128 17.56 13.37 4.59
C GLY A 128 17.26 12.13 5.43
N ARG A 129 16.19 12.13 6.23
CA ARG A 129 15.68 10.91 6.89
C ARG A 129 14.94 10.07 5.87
N GLU A 130 15.23 8.78 5.88
CA GLU A 130 14.56 7.82 5.00
C GLU A 130 13.15 7.51 5.49
N GLY A 131 12.21 7.33 4.56
CA GLY A 131 10.88 6.82 4.77
C GLY A 131 10.58 5.69 3.79
N CYS A 132 9.83 4.69 4.24
CA CYS A 132 9.52 3.50 3.44
C CYS A 132 8.01 3.26 3.43
N MET A 133 7.37 3.30 2.25
CA MET A 133 5.99 2.84 2.08
C MET A 133 6.02 1.35 1.75
N VAL A 134 5.76 0.50 2.73
CA VAL A 134 5.83 -0.97 2.64
C VAL A 134 4.46 -1.53 2.32
N VAL A 135 4.36 -2.39 1.30
CA VAL A 135 3.08 -2.95 0.82
C VAL A 135 3.19 -4.46 0.69
N ASN A 136 2.24 -5.20 1.24
CA ASN A 136 2.02 -6.59 0.88
C ASN A 136 1.51 -6.63 -0.58
N PHE A 137 2.43 -6.91 -1.52
CA PHE A 137 2.20 -6.77 -2.96
C PHE A 137 1.67 -8.05 -3.59
N THR A 138 0.70 -8.67 -2.92
CA THR A 138 -0.03 -9.83 -3.43
C THR A 138 -1.45 -9.45 -3.80
N ASP A 139 -2.03 -10.16 -4.77
CA ASP A 139 -3.45 -10.00 -5.11
C ASP A 139 -4.32 -10.23 -3.86
N PRO A 140 -5.10 -9.23 -3.41
CA PRO A 140 -5.93 -9.35 -2.21
C PRO A 140 -6.96 -10.48 -2.29
N GLY A 141 -7.39 -10.87 -3.49
CA GLY A 141 -8.28 -12.01 -3.70
C GLY A 141 -7.70 -13.33 -3.24
N ARG A 142 -6.37 -13.45 -3.16
CA ARG A 142 -5.67 -14.63 -2.61
C ARG A 142 -5.72 -14.71 -1.09
N LYS A 143 -6.04 -13.60 -0.40
CA LYS A 143 -6.16 -13.50 1.07
C LYS A 143 -4.91 -13.96 1.83
N LEU A 144 -3.72 -13.69 1.28
CA LEU A 144 -2.44 -14.08 1.86
C LEU A 144 -1.90 -12.98 2.78
N ASN A 145 -1.53 -13.38 4.00
CA ASN A 145 -0.74 -12.53 4.90
C ASN A 145 0.74 -12.64 4.52
N ASN A 146 1.50 -11.61 4.83
CA ASN A 146 2.91 -11.52 4.50
C ASN A 146 3.72 -11.15 5.74
N THR A 147 4.66 -12.00 6.13
CA THR A 147 5.66 -11.67 7.14
C THR A 147 6.81 -10.96 6.42
N VAL A 148 6.87 -9.64 6.57
CA VAL A 148 7.87 -8.78 5.92
C VAL A 148 9.04 -8.53 6.86
N THR A 149 10.27 -8.69 6.38
CA THR A 149 11.49 -8.33 7.10
C THR A 149 12.26 -7.26 6.32
N LEU A 150 12.45 -6.12 6.95
CA LEU A 150 13.26 -5.02 6.46
C LEU A 150 14.61 -5.01 7.20
N SER A 151 15.73 -5.05 6.47
CA SER A 151 17.07 -4.99 7.05
C SER A 151 17.64 -3.60 6.86
N PHE A 152 17.94 -2.94 7.97
CA PHE A 152 18.47 -1.56 8.01
C PHE A 152 19.90 -1.52 8.55
N GLU A 153 20.63 -0.48 8.15
CA GLU A 153 21.93 -0.11 8.69
C GLU A 153 21.92 1.31 9.24
N GLY A 154 22.70 1.54 10.32
CA GLY A 154 22.89 2.87 10.90
C GLY A 154 21.72 3.41 11.72
N VAL A 155 20.68 2.60 11.99
CA VAL A 155 19.49 2.98 12.76
C VAL A 155 19.16 1.91 13.80
N LYS A 156 18.43 2.30 14.85
CA LYS A 156 18.12 1.40 15.99
C LYS A 156 16.63 1.18 16.18
N ASP A 157 15.81 2.14 15.79
CA ASP A 157 14.38 2.16 16.01
C ASP A 157 13.64 2.54 14.73
N ALA A 158 12.36 2.26 14.66
CA ALA A 158 11.49 2.69 13.57
C ALA A 158 10.13 3.14 14.09
N ILE A 159 9.62 4.24 13.55
CA ILE A 159 8.21 4.62 13.65
C ILE A 159 7.46 3.86 12.58
N ILE A 160 6.32 3.26 12.93
CA ILE A 160 5.45 2.50 12.03
C ILE A 160 4.07 3.11 12.09
N ILE A 161 3.51 3.47 10.94
CA ILE A 161 2.13 3.92 10.80
C ILE A 161 1.38 2.85 9.98
N LEU A 162 0.54 2.09 10.68
CA LEU A 162 -0.23 0.97 10.12
C LEU A 162 -1.70 1.11 10.52
N ASN A 163 -2.61 1.08 9.56
CA ASN A 163 -4.07 1.13 9.77
C ASN A 163 -4.54 2.26 10.71
N GLY A 164 -3.92 3.42 10.60
CA GLY A 164 -4.26 4.58 11.42
C GLY A 164 -3.56 4.66 12.77
N GLU A 165 -2.81 3.63 13.15
CA GLU A 165 -2.09 3.58 14.42
C GLU A 165 -0.60 3.86 14.22
N LYS A 166 -0.04 4.65 15.13
CA LYS A 166 1.40 4.90 15.23
C LYS A 166 2.00 4.07 16.34
N SER A 167 3.07 3.36 16.02
CA SER A 167 3.88 2.64 17.01
C SER A 167 5.37 2.90 16.80
N VAL A 168 6.17 2.56 17.81
CA VAL A 168 7.64 2.58 17.73
C VAL A 168 8.13 1.18 18.06
N GLN A 169 9.06 0.70 17.25
CA GLN A 169 9.66 -0.62 17.45
C GLN A 169 11.18 -0.55 17.34
N SER A 170 11.88 -1.15 18.31
CA SER A 170 13.32 -1.31 18.25
C SER A 170 13.72 -2.44 17.29
N LEU A 171 14.71 -2.18 16.46
CA LEU A 171 15.23 -3.13 15.49
C LEU A 171 16.07 -4.21 16.20
N LYS A 172 15.79 -5.47 15.88
CA LYS A 172 16.58 -6.61 16.38
C LYS A 172 17.70 -6.92 15.40
N LYS A 173 18.95 -6.58 15.78
CA LYS A 173 20.14 -6.74 14.90
C LYS A 173 19.95 -6.05 13.54
N GLY A 174 19.41 -4.82 13.54
CA GLY A 174 19.13 -4.05 12.35
C GLY A 174 17.90 -4.52 11.54
N LYS A 175 17.08 -5.43 12.05
CA LYS A 175 15.91 -5.95 11.36
C LYS A 175 14.61 -5.51 12.02
N LEU A 176 13.65 -5.11 11.20
CA LEU A 176 12.25 -4.87 11.53
C LEU A 176 11.41 -5.97 10.87
N THR A 177 10.59 -6.66 11.66
CA THR A 177 9.64 -7.65 11.14
C THR A 177 8.22 -7.15 11.34
N LEU A 178 7.42 -7.22 10.29
CA LEU A 178 6.05 -6.74 10.21
C LEU A 178 5.14 -7.87 9.73
N GLU A 179 3.96 -7.97 10.32
CA GLU A 179 2.89 -8.83 9.81
C GLU A 179 1.88 -7.96 9.07
N LEU A 180 1.81 -8.10 7.75
CA LEU A 180 0.87 -7.38 6.90
C LEU A 180 -0.20 -8.35 6.38
N LYS A 181 -1.46 -8.03 6.63
CA LYS A 181 -2.57 -8.77 6.05
C LYS A 181 -2.67 -8.52 4.55
N SER A 182 -3.51 -9.29 3.89
CA SER A 182 -3.80 -9.12 2.46
C SER A 182 -4.22 -7.69 2.14
N GLY A 183 -3.52 -7.06 1.19
CA GLY A 183 -3.77 -5.68 0.76
C GLY A 183 -3.32 -4.59 1.73
N GLU A 184 -2.73 -4.94 2.88
CA GLU A 184 -2.22 -3.95 3.83
C GLU A 184 -0.87 -3.36 3.39
N GLY A 185 -0.65 -2.14 3.85
CA GLY A 185 0.63 -1.45 3.77
C GLY A 185 0.83 -0.54 4.98
N CYS A 186 2.07 -0.15 5.23
CA CYS A 186 2.42 0.76 6.32
C CYS A 186 3.52 1.72 5.89
N PHE A 187 3.61 2.86 6.57
CA PHE A 187 4.73 3.78 6.40
C PHE A 187 5.70 3.61 7.57
N VAL A 188 6.97 3.38 7.24
CA VAL A 188 8.04 3.13 8.19
C VAL A 188 9.08 4.25 8.09
N ILE A 189 9.45 4.84 9.23
CA ILE A 189 10.48 5.88 9.34
C ILE A 189 11.57 5.34 10.28
N PRO A 190 12.70 4.84 9.75
CA PRO A 190 13.82 4.38 10.56
C PRO A 190 14.60 5.57 11.15
N TYR A 191 15.17 5.42 12.39
CA TYR A 191 15.98 6.47 13.05
C TYR A 191 16.93 5.93 14.12
#